data_e0fcaff0c833dc4c5de24b0775bba349
#
_entry.id   e0fcaff0c833dc4c5de24b0775bba349
#
_cell.length_a   1.000
_cell.length_b   1.000
_cell.length_c   1.000
_cell.angle_alpha   90.00
_cell.angle_beta   90.00
_cell.angle_gamma   90.00
#
_symmetry.space_group_name_H-M   'P 1'
#
loop_
_entity.id
_entity.type
_entity.pdbx_description
1 polymer ?
#
loop_
_entity_poly.entity_id
_entity_poly.type
_entity_poly.pdbx_seq_one_letter_code
_entity_poly.pdbx_strand_id
1 'polypeptide(L)'
;MAALSGTSGLASLFSQAAYAADSDIADGQSRRFDFSVLQSMAHDLAKTPWGGAPRPLPETLATMTPQAYNAIRYDEKQSLWNNIEGRQLDAQFFHMGMGFRRRVRMFSLDQSTSQAREIHFRPELFSYGDTGVDTKQLEGQSDLGFAGFRVFKAPELARRDIVSFLGASYFRAVDDTYQYGLSARGLAVDTFTDTPEEFPDFTSFWFETVKPGDTTFTVYALLDSPSITGAYKFVIHCEKSQVIMDVENHLYARKDIKQLGIAPMTSMFSCGNNERRMCDTIHPQIHDSDRLSMWRGNGEWICRPLNNPQKLQFNAYTDNNPKGFGLLQLDRDFSHYQDIMGWYNKRPSLWVEPRNKWGKGTIGLMEIPTTGETLDNIVCFWQPEKAVKAG
;
A
#
# COMPACT_ATOMS: atom_id res chain seq x y z
N MET A 1 4.29 -59.04 -53.41
CA MET A 1 4.61 -57.64 -53.79
C MET A 1 4.22 -56.75 -52.66
N ALA A 2 5.20 -56.17 -52.02
CA ALA A 2 5.05 -55.32 -50.85
C ALA A 2 4.75 -53.87 -51.24
N ALA A 3 3.89 -53.23 -50.53
CA ALA A 3 3.76 -51.77 -50.52
C ALA A 3 3.73 -51.30 -49.09
N LEU A 4 4.84 -50.70 -48.66
CA LEU A 4 4.93 -49.95 -47.43
C LEU A 4 4.29 -48.59 -47.60
N SER A 5 3.33 -48.21 -46.75
CA SER A 5 2.89 -46.84 -46.55
C SER A 5 3.35 -46.34 -45.18
N GLY A 6 4.38 -45.52 -45.20
CA GLY A 6 4.84 -44.80 -44.01
C GLY A 6 3.91 -43.62 -43.72
N THR A 7 3.32 -43.58 -42.55
CA THR A 7 2.70 -42.41 -41.98
C THR A 7 3.72 -41.66 -41.11
N SER A 8 4.22 -40.56 -41.64
CA SER A 8 5.03 -39.61 -40.89
C SER A 8 4.12 -38.77 -39.96
N GLY A 9 4.14 -39.08 -38.68
CA GLY A 9 3.53 -38.27 -37.66
C GLY A 9 4.35 -36.97 -37.45
N LEU A 10 3.79 -35.84 -37.83
CA LEU A 10 4.26 -34.53 -37.43
C LEU A 10 3.92 -34.34 -35.94
N ALA A 11 4.89 -34.62 -35.09
CA ALA A 11 4.85 -34.13 -33.71
C ALA A 11 5.04 -32.62 -33.74
N SER A 12 3.99 -31.87 -33.55
CA SER A 12 4.05 -30.43 -33.27
C SER A 12 4.74 -30.21 -31.91
N LEU A 13 6.02 -29.90 -31.95
CA LEU A 13 6.74 -29.33 -30.83
C LEU A 13 6.20 -27.91 -30.58
N PHE A 14 5.17 -27.81 -29.74
CA PHE A 14 4.90 -26.56 -29.05
C PHE A 14 6.05 -26.36 -28.07
N SER A 15 7.05 -25.61 -28.49
CA SER A 15 8.00 -25.03 -27.56
C SER A 15 7.16 -24.06 -26.70
N GLN A 16 6.85 -24.47 -25.48
CA GLN A 16 6.55 -23.50 -24.43
C GLN A 16 7.82 -22.64 -24.29
N ALA A 17 7.81 -21.48 -24.91
CA ALA A 17 8.73 -20.43 -24.58
C ALA A 17 8.48 -20.15 -23.08
N ALA A 18 9.37 -20.63 -22.24
CA ALA A 18 9.44 -20.20 -20.86
C ALA A 18 9.62 -18.68 -20.93
N TYR A 19 8.60 -17.93 -20.58
CA TYR A 19 8.69 -16.51 -20.33
C TYR A 19 9.54 -16.35 -19.07
N ALA A 20 10.86 -16.46 -19.22
CA ALA A 20 11.79 -15.94 -18.24
C ALA A 20 11.75 -14.41 -18.38
N ALA A 21 10.71 -13.80 -17.85
CA ALA A 21 10.66 -12.36 -17.65
C ALA A 21 11.52 -12.03 -16.42
N ASP A 22 12.80 -12.35 -16.53
CA ASP A 22 13.81 -11.84 -15.62
C ASP A 22 13.85 -10.32 -15.89
N SER A 23 13.33 -9.51 -14.97
CA SER A 23 13.46 -8.06 -15.12
C SER A 23 14.96 -7.76 -15.09
N ASP A 24 15.49 -7.13 -16.13
CA ASP A 24 16.91 -6.76 -16.24
C ASP A 24 17.41 -5.93 -15.04
N ILE A 25 16.47 -5.38 -14.25
CA ILE A 25 16.76 -4.63 -13.03
C ILE A 25 16.96 -5.49 -11.78
N ALA A 26 16.58 -6.77 -11.77
CA ALA A 26 16.75 -7.67 -10.64
C ALA A 26 18.11 -8.36 -10.71
N ASP A 27 19.10 -7.83 -10.01
CA ASP A 27 20.51 -8.22 -10.05
C ASP A 27 20.97 -9.05 -8.84
N GLY A 28 20.10 -9.25 -7.86
CA GLY A 28 20.39 -10.04 -6.67
C GLY A 28 20.46 -11.55 -6.94
N GLN A 29 21.05 -12.28 -6.00
CA GLN A 29 21.07 -13.75 -6.05
C GLN A 29 19.66 -14.32 -6.01
N SER A 30 19.41 -15.34 -6.84
CA SER A 30 18.15 -16.08 -6.84
C SER A 30 17.97 -16.86 -5.54
N ARG A 31 16.79 -16.75 -4.94
CA ARG A 31 16.41 -17.48 -3.72
C ARG A 31 14.99 -18.00 -3.84
N ARG A 32 14.77 -19.21 -3.32
CA ARG A 32 13.41 -19.76 -3.26
C ARG A 32 12.51 -18.84 -2.43
N PHE A 33 11.33 -18.57 -2.97
CA PHE A 33 10.29 -17.77 -2.31
C PHE A 33 8.91 -18.26 -2.69
N ASP A 34 8.05 -18.38 -1.70
CA ASP A 34 6.60 -18.50 -1.79
C ASP A 34 5.99 -17.90 -0.51
N PHE A 35 4.66 -17.84 -0.42
CA PHE A 35 4.00 -17.23 0.72
C PHE A 35 4.28 -17.97 2.05
N SER A 36 4.48 -19.28 2.03
CA SER A 36 4.83 -20.05 3.23
C SER A 36 6.25 -19.73 3.74
N VAL A 37 7.18 -19.45 2.83
CA VAL A 37 8.51 -18.94 3.17
C VAL A 37 8.40 -17.59 3.87
N LEU A 38 7.57 -16.67 3.35
CA LEU A 38 7.36 -15.37 3.98
C LEU A 38 6.72 -15.49 5.37
N GLN A 39 5.75 -16.39 5.53
CA GLN A 39 5.15 -16.67 6.84
C GLN A 39 6.20 -17.15 7.84
N SER A 40 7.08 -18.06 7.43
CA SER A 40 8.19 -18.55 8.26
C SER A 40 9.16 -17.41 8.60
N MET A 41 9.51 -16.57 7.62
CA MET A 41 10.36 -15.39 7.86
C MET A 41 9.75 -14.45 8.91
N ALA A 42 8.47 -14.11 8.79
CA ALA A 42 7.77 -13.25 9.73
C ALA A 42 7.71 -13.88 11.13
N HIS A 43 7.38 -15.17 11.22
CA HIS A 43 7.34 -15.91 12.47
C HIS A 43 8.71 -15.96 13.18
N ASP A 44 9.78 -16.21 12.43
CA ASP A 44 11.12 -16.27 13.02
C ASP A 44 11.64 -14.88 13.40
N LEU A 45 11.29 -13.86 12.61
CA LEU A 45 11.60 -12.47 12.93
C LEU A 45 10.92 -12.03 14.25
N ALA A 46 9.70 -12.50 14.52
CA ALA A 46 8.99 -12.22 15.77
C ALA A 46 9.72 -12.76 17.03
N LYS A 47 10.54 -13.79 16.90
CA LYS A 47 11.33 -14.36 17.99
C LYS A 47 12.59 -13.59 18.33
N THR A 48 12.97 -12.62 17.48
CA THR A 48 14.17 -11.82 17.66
C THR A 48 13.81 -10.41 18.17
N PRO A 49 14.68 -9.77 18.96
CA PRO A 49 14.49 -8.35 19.29
C PRO A 49 14.36 -7.50 18.04
N TRP A 50 13.48 -6.50 18.08
CA TRP A 50 13.35 -5.57 16.97
C TRP A 50 14.62 -4.74 16.77
N GLY A 51 15.23 -4.83 15.61
CA GLY A 51 16.45 -4.13 15.22
C GLY A 51 16.23 -2.98 14.23
N GLY A 52 14.95 -2.60 14.02
CA GLY A 52 14.54 -1.75 12.91
C GLY A 52 14.74 -0.24 13.08
N ALA A 53 15.78 0.21 13.78
CA ALA A 53 16.13 1.64 13.76
C ALA A 53 16.45 2.07 12.30
N PRO A 54 15.97 3.25 11.84
CA PRO A 54 16.33 3.77 10.54
C PRO A 54 17.85 3.91 10.43
N ARG A 55 18.42 3.48 9.30
CA ARG A 55 19.82 3.76 9.02
C ARG A 55 20.01 5.24 8.68
N PRO A 56 21.13 5.87 9.05
CA PRO A 56 21.45 7.21 8.57
C PRO A 56 21.46 7.23 7.04
N LEU A 57 20.80 8.23 6.47
CA LEU A 57 20.91 8.53 5.05
C LEU A 57 22.14 9.39 4.78
N PRO A 58 22.71 9.34 3.57
CA PRO A 58 23.63 10.38 3.10
C PRO A 58 23.05 11.76 3.33
N GLU A 59 23.88 12.72 3.73
CA GLU A 59 23.42 14.07 4.10
C GLU A 59 22.62 14.73 2.97
N THR A 60 23.07 14.58 1.74
CA THR A 60 22.37 15.08 0.55
C THR A 60 20.92 14.58 0.41
N LEU A 61 20.60 13.39 0.93
CA LEU A 61 19.24 12.84 0.94
C LEU A 61 18.49 13.22 2.23
N ALA A 62 19.18 13.28 3.36
CA ALA A 62 18.58 13.53 4.66
C ALA A 62 18.06 14.96 4.81
N THR A 63 18.73 15.95 4.16
CA THR A 63 18.44 17.38 4.23
C THR A 63 17.64 17.91 3.05
N MET A 64 17.21 17.02 2.17
CA MET A 64 16.47 17.35 0.94
C MET A 64 15.15 18.07 1.23
N THR A 65 14.88 19.13 0.47
CA THR A 65 13.58 19.81 0.51
C THR A 65 12.48 18.98 -0.15
N PRO A 66 11.19 19.19 0.20
CA PRO A 66 10.08 18.54 -0.49
C PRO A 66 10.09 18.77 -2.01
N GLN A 67 10.45 19.96 -2.46
CA GLN A 67 10.55 20.29 -3.88
C GLN A 67 11.64 19.46 -4.58
N ALA A 68 12.82 19.36 -3.98
CA ALA A 68 13.93 18.55 -4.50
C ALA A 68 13.54 17.06 -4.52
N TYR A 69 12.94 16.56 -3.43
CA TYR A 69 12.47 15.18 -3.37
C TYR A 69 11.45 14.87 -4.48
N ASN A 70 10.46 15.74 -4.67
CA ASN A 70 9.45 15.59 -5.70
C ASN A 70 9.99 15.76 -7.14
N ALA A 71 11.19 16.32 -7.31
CA ALA A 71 11.84 16.45 -8.62
C ALA A 71 12.59 15.17 -9.01
N ILE A 72 12.91 14.26 -8.08
CA ILE A 72 13.47 12.94 -8.42
C ILE A 72 12.42 12.16 -9.18
N ARG A 73 12.81 11.59 -10.32
CA ARG A 73 11.95 10.76 -11.16
C ARG A 73 12.58 9.38 -11.33
N TYR A 74 11.78 8.33 -11.21
CA TYR A 74 12.20 6.99 -11.61
C TYR A 74 12.31 6.94 -13.14
N ASP A 75 13.34 6.30 -13.67
CA ASP A 75 13.46 6.11 -15.12
C ASP A 75 12.42 5.08 -15.59
N GLU A 76 11.45 5.51 -16.38
CA GLU A 76 10.38 4.67 -16.90
C GLU A 76 10.89 3.46 -17.70
N LYS A 77 12.07 3.57 -18.31
CA LYS A 77 12.71 2.46 -19.05
C LYS A 77 13.21 1.36 -18.12
N GLN A 78 13.37 1.68 -16.82
CA GLN A 78 13.78 0.76 -15.78
C GLN A 78 12.57 0.26 -14.94
N SER A 79 11.33 0.60 -15.36
CA SER A 79 10.14 0.11 -14.64
C SER A 79 10.11 -1.42 -14.62
N LEU A 80 9.71 -1.98 -13.48
CA LEU A 80 9.47 -3.41 -13.38
C LEU A 80 8.38 -3.80 -14.39
N TRP A 81 8.58 -4.91 -15.10
CA TRP A 81 7.74 -5.40 -16.21
C TRP A 81 7.85 -4.62 -17.53
N ASN A 82 8.74 -3.62 -17.63
CA ASN A 82 8.90 -2.81 -18.84
C ASN A 82 9.24 -3.63 -20.09
N ASN A 83 9.94 -4.77 -19.93
CA ASN A 83 10.34 -5.67 -21.00
C ASN A 83 9.22 -6.61 -21.49
N ILE A 84 8.04 -6.59 -20.87
CA ILE A 84 6.90 -7.45 -21.26
C ILE A 84 6.09 -6.74 -22.35
N GLU A 85 6.11 -7.29 -23.56
CA GLU A 85 5.30 -6.78 -24.68
C GLU A 85 3.81 -6.99 -24.37
N GLY A 86 3.00 -5.95 -24.60
CA GLY A 86 1.55 -6.01 -24.33
C GLY A 86 1.17 -5.93 -22.84
N ARG A 87 2.11 -5.57 -21.95
CA ARG A 87 1.82 -5.32 -20.55
C ARG A 87 0.77 -4.23 -20.37
N GLN A 88 -0.06 -4.38 -19.38
CA GLN A 88 -1.03 -3.37 -18.95
C GLN A 88 -0.61 -2.66 -17.67
N LEU A 89 0.42 -3.15 -17.00
CA LEU A 89 0.91 -2.66 -15.72
C LEU A 89 2.41 -2.39 -15.76
N ASP A 90 2.85 -1.34 -15.07
CA ASP A 90 4.25 -1.03 -14.77
C ASP A 90 4.39 -0.70 -13.29
N ALA A 91 5.51 -1.09 -12.66
CA ALA A 91 5.82 -0.67 -11.31
C ALA A 91 7.13 0.10 -11.26
N GLN A 92 7.14 1.16 -10.45
CA GLN A 92 8.29 2.02 -10.19
C GLN A 92 8.51 2.18 -8.70
N PHE A 93 9.73 2.50 -8.30
CA PHE A 93 10.09 2.60 -6.89
C PHE A 93 10.33 4.05 -6.48
N PHE A 94 9.99 4.36 -5.21
CA PHE A 94 10.24 5.66 -4.63
C PHE A 94 11.67 5.73 -4.07
N HIS A 95 12.34 6.84 -4.31
CA HIS A 95 13.66 7.10 -3.78
C HIS A 95 13.62 7.30 -2.25
N MET A 96 14.68 6.92 -1.56
CA MET A 96 14.90 7.30 -0.16
C MET A 96 15.21 8.79 -0.06
N GLY A 97 14.81 9.42 1.01
CA GLY A 97 15.14 10.84 1.25
C GLY A 97 14.08 11.59 2.04
N MET A 98 14.35 12.82 2.41
CA MET A 98 13.47 13.67 3.21
C MET A 98 13.02 12.95 4.51
N GLY A 99 11.71 12.71 4.69
CA GLY A 99 11.14 11.94 5.79
C GLY A 99 11.16 10.42 5.61
N PHE A 100 11.41 9.93 4.39
CA PHE A 100 11.42 8.49 4.09
C PHE A 100 12.81 7.91 4.36
N ARG A 101 13.02 7.49 5.60
CA ARG A 101 14.31 7.00 6.11
C ARG A 101 14.34 5.50 6.37
N ARG A 102 13.24 4.82 6.22
CA ARG A 102 13.14 3.36 6.36
C ARG A 102 13.42 2.70 5.02
N ARG A 103 14.44 1.86 4.99
CA ARG A 103 14.76 1.06 3.83
C ARG A 103 13.67 0.03 3.56
N VAL A 104 13.20 -0.01 2.34
CA VAL A 104 12.32 -1.06 1.82
C VAL A 104 13.06 -1.82 0.72
N ARG A 105 13.07 -3.15 0.82
CA ARG A 105 13.70 -4.03 -0.17
C ARG A 105 12.67 -4.47 -1.20
N MET A 106 13.06 -4.52 -2.45
CA MET A 106 12.19 -4.92 -3.57
C MET A 106 12.74 -6.18 -4.23
N PHE A 107 11.85 -7.10 -4.58
CA PHE A 107 12.21 -8.37 -5.19
C PHE A 107 11.29 -8.66 -6.38
N SER A 108 11.87 -9.07 -7.50
CA SER A 108 11.13 -9.70 -8.59
C SER A 108 10.95 -11.19 -8.28
N LEU A 109 9.76 -11.71 -8.48
CA LEU A 109 9.39 -13.11 -8.23
C LEU A 109 8.91 -13.77 -9.52
N ASP A 110 9.65 -14.77 -9.97
CA ASP A 110 9.14 -15.72 -10.96
C ASP A 110 8.34 -16.82 -10.26
N GLN A 111 7.02 -16.72 -10.32
CA GLN A 111 6.12 -17.67 -9.69
C GLN A 111 6.18 -19.08 -10.33
N SER A 112 6.63 -19.20 -11.58
CA SER A 112 6.74 -20.51 -12.25
C SER A 112 7.86 -21.37 -11.68
N THR A 113 8.93 -20.73 -11.24
CA THR A 113 10.12 -21.38 -10.64
C THR A 113 10.17 -21.19 -9.12
N SER A 114 9.30 -20.37 -8.55
CA SER A 114 9.34 -19.93 -7.14
C SER A 114 10.70 -19.32 -6.77
N GLN A 115 11.28 -18.54 -7.67
CA GLN A 115 12.56 -17.88 -7.46
C GLN A 115 12.38 -16.36 -7.39
N ALA A 116 12.92 -15.77 -6.33
CA ALA A 116 12.94 -14.32 -6.15
C ALA A 116 14.37 -13.78 -6.25
N ARG A 117 14.52 -12.62 -6.90
CA ARG A 117 15.79 -11.88 -7.01
C ARG A 117 15.59 -10.47 -6.49
N GLU A 118 16.53 -9.98 -5.68
CA GLU A 118 16.49 -8.61 -5.17
C GLU A 118 16.78 -7.60 -6.29
N ILE A 119 16.07 -6.50 -6.25
CA ILE A 119 16.32 -5.31 -7.05
C ILE A 119 17.09 -4.35 -6.15
N HIS A 120 18.40 -4.23 -6.38
CA HIS A 120 19.23 -3.34 -5.60
C HIS A 120 19.09 -1.90 -6.07
N PHE A 121 19.28 -0.98 -5.14
CA PHE A 121 19.34 0.44 -5.48
C PHE A 121 20.57 0.73 -6.36
N ARG A 122 20.35 1.50 -7.42
CA ARG A 122 21.38 2.08 -8.29
C ARG A 122 20.93 3.51 -8.65
N PRO A 123 21.85 4.51 -8.61
CA PRO A 123 21.49 5.87 -8.97
C PRO A 123 20.88 6.00 -10.36
N GLU A 124 21.28 5.14 -11.32
CA GLU A 124 20.83 5.13 -12.72
C GLU A 124 19.36 4.74 -12.88
N LEU A 125 18.73 4.19 -11.83
CA LEU A 125 17.29 3.95 -11.82
C LEU A 125 16.48 5.26 -11.74
N PHE A 126 17.14 6.40 -11.49
CA PHE A 126 16.50 7.67 -11.24
C PHE A 126 17.12 8.81 -12.06
N SER A 127 16.31 9.77 -12.40
CA SER A 127 16.73 11.09 -12.89
C SER A 127 16.62 12.08 -11.73
N TYR A 128 17.70 12.82 -11.47
CA TYR A 128 17.80 13.76 -10.36
C TYR A 128 17.58 15.21 -10.75
N GLY A 129 17.64 15.55 -12.06
CA GLY A 129 17.45 16.91 -12.54
C GLY A 129 18.23 17.93 -11.72
N ASP A 130 17.60 19.06 -11.40
CA ASP A 130 18.20 20.16 -10.62
C ASP A 130 17.99 20.03 -9.12
N THR A 131 18.01 18.80 -8.59
CA THR A 131 17.79 18.54 -7.15
C THR A 131 18.98 18.89 -6.26
N GLY A 132 20.17 19.08 -6.84
CA GLY A 132 21.41 19.28 -6.10
C GLY A 132 21.99 18.01 -5.48
N VAL A 133 21.41 16.84 -5.75
CA VAL A 133 21.93 15.55 -5.27
C VAL A 133 23.21 15.19 -6.01
N ASP A 134 24.28 14.98 -5.28
CA ASP A 134 25.52 14.43 -5.81
C ASP A 134 25.40 12.90 -5.95
N THR A 135 25.09 12.43 -7.16
CA THR A 135 24.90 11.01 -7.46
C THR A 135 26.14 10.16 -7.23
N LYS A 136 27.35 10.78 -7.25
CA LYS A 136 28.60 10.05 -6.95
C LYS A 136 28.64 9.54 -5.51
N GLN A 137 27.99 10.24 -4.59
CA GLN A 137 27.89 9.79 -3.19
C GLN A 137 26.94 8.59 -3.03
N LEU A 138 26.12 8.31 -4.06
CA LEU A 138 25.19 7.19 -4.10
C LEU A 138 25.75 5.97 -4.82
N GLU A 139 26.84 6.13 -5.56
CA GLU A 139 27.50 5.02 -6.23
C GLU A 139 27.98 3.97 -5.21
N GLY A 140 27.78 2.70 -5.53
CA GLY A 140 28.15 1.57 -4.66
C GLY A 140 27.24 1.39 -3.43
N GLN A 141 26.22 2.22 -3.23
CA GLN A 141 25.25 2.05 -2.14
C GLN A 141 24.07 1.16 -2.53
N SER A 142 24.33 -0.01 -3.10
CA SER A 142 23.29 -0.98 -3.50
C SER A 142 22.33 -1.33 -2.36
N ASP A 143 22.80 -1.17 -1.12
CA ASP A 143 22.07 -1.44 0.12
C ASP A 143 21.19 -0.26 0.59
N LEU A 144 21.15 0.86 -0.15
CA LEU A 144 20.29 2.00 0.20
C LEU A 144 18.81 1.58 0.19
N GLY A 145 18.39 0.75 -0.77
CA GLY A 145 17.00 0.32 -0.95
C GLY A 145 16.11 1.45 -1.44
N PHE A 146 14.81 1.29 -1.21
CA PHE A 146 13.77 2.20 -1.69
C PHE A 146 12.86 2.65 -0.55
N ALA A 147 12.03 3.66 -0.77
CA ALA A 147 11.05 4.12 0.21
C ALA A 147 9.68 3.42 0.08
N GLY A 148 9.41 2.82 -1.07
CA GLY A 148 8.15 2.20 -1.42
C GLY A 148 8.03 2.04 -2.92
N PHE A 149 6.80 1.81 -3.41
CA PHE A 149 6.54 1.62 -4.83
C PHE A 149 5.20 2.20 -5.26
N ARG A 150 5.03 2.37 -6.55
CA ARG A 150 3.78 2.74 -7.21
C ARG A 150 3.57 1.92 -8.47
N VAL A 151 2.31 1.71 -8.83
CA VAL A 151 1.92 0.94 -10.02
C VAL A 151 1.10 1.81 -10.95
N PHE A 152 1.39 1.72 -12.24
CA PHE A 152 0.72 2.41 -13.33
C PHE A 152 -0.09 1.41 -14.15
N LYS A 153 -1.15 1.88 -14.81
CA LYS A 153 -1.99 1.09 -15.70
C LYS A 153 -2.12 1.77 -17.05
N ALA A 154 -2.07 0.97 -18.13
CA ALA A 154 -2.34 1.47 -19.48
C ALA A 154 -3.75 2.13 -19.59
N PRO A 155 -3.90 3.22 -20.38
CA PRO A 155 -2.90 3.81 -21.25
C PRO A 155 -1.95 4.79 -20.57
N GLU A 156 -2.12 5.08 -19.28
CA GLU A 156 -1.37 6.11 -18.52
C GLU A 156 -0.07 5.55 -17.88
N LEU A 157 0.56 4.55 -18.53
CA LEU A 157 1.84 4.01 -18.06
C LEU A 157 2.87 5.12 -17.85
N ALA A 158 3.56 5.10 -16.72
CA ALA A 158 4.56 6.06 -16.28
C ALA A 158 4.09 7.52 -16.10
N ARG A 159 2.80 7.80 -16.24
CA ARG A 159 2.23 9.15 -16.12
C ARG A 159 1.40 9.32 -14.85
N ARG A 160 0.44 8.41 -14.62
CA ARG A 160 -0.49 8.47 -13.48
C ARG A 160 -0.57 7.11 -12.84
N ASP A 161 -0.09 7.02 -11.63
CA ASP A 161 -0.16 5.80 -10.84
C ASP A 161 -1.58 5.59 -10.28
N ILE A 162 -1.92 4.32 -10.09
CA ILE A 162 -3.23 3.87 -9.60
C ILE A 162 -3.15 3.22 -8.23
N VAL A 163 -1.97 2.75 -7.83
CA VAL A 163 -1.69 2.14 -6.53
C VAL A 163 -0.34 2.65 -6.05
N SER A 164 -0.24 2.96 -4.76
CA SER A 164 1.03 3.34 -4.14
C SER A 164 1.15 2.78 -2.73
N PHE A 165 2.36 2.33 -2.38
CA PHE A 165 2.78 1.92 -1.03
C PHE A 165 3.97 2.79 -0.67
N LEU A 166 3.81 3.66 0.32
CA LEU A 166 4.84 4.63 0.68
C LEU A 166 4.71 5.05 2.15
N GLY A 167 5.77 4.83 2.90
CA GLY A 167 5.89 5.20 4.31
C GLY A 167 5.17 4.26 5.26
N ALA A 168 5.84 3.79 6.31
CA ALA A 168 5.33 2.80 7.25
C ALA A 168 4.63 1.64 6.53
N SER A 169 3.37 1.36 6.85
CA SER A 169 2.56 0.37 6.14
C SER A 169 1.38 0.99 5.38
N TYR A 170 1.49 2.26 5.00
CA TYR A 170 0.46 2.96 4.25
C TYR A 170 0.40 2.51 2.80
N PHE A 171 -0.82 2.38 2.30
CA PHE A 171 -1.08 2.19 0.87
C PHE A 171 -2.36 2.90 0.44
N ARG A 172 -2.41 3.24 -0.84
CA ARG A 172 -3.49 3.99 -1.48
C ARG A 172 -3.80 3.40 -2.84
N ALA A 173 -5.03 3.58 -3.26
CA ALA A 173 -5.45 3.28 -4.62
C ALA A 173 -6.42 4.37 -5.12
N VAL A 174 -6.52 4.48 -6.43
CA VAL A 174 -7.42 5.42 -7.11
C VAL A 174 -8.16 4.69 -8.24
N ASP A 175 -9.24 5.29 -8.69
CA ASP A 175 -9.96 4.91 -9.89
C ASP A 175 -9.46 5.68 -11.14
N ASP A 176 -10.26 5.70 -12.18
CA ASP A 176 -9.97 6.42 -13.43
C ASP A 176 -10.00 7.97 -13.31
N THR A 177 -10.31 8.50 -12.15
CA THR A 177 -10.16 9.94 -11.86
C THR A 177 -8.74 10.33 -11.48
N TYR A 178 -7.91 9.36 -11.09
CA TYR A 178 -6.51 9.55 -10.64
C TYR A 178 -6.35 10.56 -9.49
N GLN A 179 -7.37 10.65 -8.62
CA GLN A 179 -7.32 11.52 -7.44
C GLN A 179 -7.11 10.67 -6.18
N TYR A 180 -6.02 10.91 -5.48
CA TYR A 180 -5.77 10.32 -4.18
C TYR A 180 -6.59 11.03 -3.10
N GLY A 181 -7.04 10.27 -2.12
CA GLY A 181 -7.71 10.76 -0.92
C GLY A 181 -7.16 10.02 0.30
N LEU A 182 -8.06 9.31 0.98
CA LEU A 182 -7.73 8.51 2.16
C LEU A 182 -6.69 7.41 1.87
N SER A 183 -6.12 6.87 2.95
CA SER A 183 -5.16 5.76 2.92
C SER A 183 -5.69 4.56 3.67
N ALA A 184 -5.23 3.36 3.29
CA ALA A 184 -5.23 2.18 4.13
C ALA A 184 -3.86 1.98 4.78
N ARG A 185 -3.80 1.19 5.85
CA ARG A 185 -2.56 0.75 6.49
C ARG A 185 -2.55 -0.77 6.61
N GLY A 186 -1.36 -1.36 6.64
CA GLY A 186 -1.24 -2.78 6.93
C GLY A 186 -1.80 -3.13 8.30
N LEU A 187 -1.45 -2.34 9.32
CA LEU A 187 -1.85 -2.58 10.69
C LEU A 187 -1.82 -1.28 11.51
N ALA A 188 -2.65 -1.20 12.56
CA ALA A 188 -2.59 -0.16 13.59
C ALA A 188 -2.32 -0.81 14.95
N VAL A 189 -1.41 -0.23 15.73
CA VAL A 189 -1.02 -0.75 17.04
C VAL A 189 -1.07 0.38 18.07
N ASP A 190 -1.88 0.18 19.09
CA ASP A 190 -2.05 1.11 20.21
C ASP A 190 -2.45 2.55 19.79
N THR A 191 -3.26 2.67 18.73
CA THR A 191 -3.64 3.95 18.11
C THR A 191 -4.40 4.89 19.06
N PHE A 192 -5.17 4.35 19.98
CA PHE A 192 -5.92 5.12 20.97
C PHE A 192 -5.76 4.49 22.35
N THR A 193 -4.56 4.60 22.90
CA THR A 193 -4.22 4.10 24.25
C THR A 193 -3.43 5.16 25.03
N ASP A 194 -3.08 4.82 26.26
CA ASP A 194 -2.20 5.61 27.11
C ASP A 194 -0.71 5.56 26.70
N THR A 195 -0.38 4.69 25.73
CA THR A 195 0.96 4.57 25.16
C THR A 195 1.01 5.22 23.78
N PRO A 196 2.18 5.71 23.32
CA PRO A 196 2.32 6.21 21.97
C PRO A 196 1.95 5.16 20.92
N GLU A 197 1.27 5.59 19.86
CA GLU A 197 0.94 4.75 18.72
C GLU A 197 2.22 4.19 18.09
N GLU A 198 2.17 2.90 17.74
CA GLU A 198 3.22 2.23 17.00
C GLU A 198 2.82 2.12 15.53
N PHE A 199 3.74 2.50 14.65
CA PHE A 199 3.54 2.42 13.20
C PHE A 199 4.38 1.29 12.62
N PRO A 200 3.80 0.11 12.36
CA PRO A 200 4.49 -0.98 11.67
C PRO A 200 4.91 -0.57 10.26
N ASP A 201 6.11 -1.03 9.83
CA ASP A 201 6.65 -0.76 8.51
C ASP A 201 6.54 -1.98 7.61
N PHE A 202 6.18 -1.80 6.34
CA PHE A 202 6.52 -2.77 5.32
C PHE A 202 8.00 -2.61 4.96
N THR A 203 8.77 -3.67 5.18
CA THR A 203 10.24 -3.65 5.04
C THR A 203 10.72 -4.32 3.77
N SER A 204 9.89 -5.13 3.14
CA SER A 204 10.23 -5.82 1.89
C SER A 204 8.98 -6.14 1.09
N PHE A 205 9.11 -6.10 -0.25
CA PHE A 205 8.05 -6.49 -1.19
C PHE A 205 8.58 -7.46 -2.24
N TRP A 206 7.76 -8.45 -2.61
CA TRP A 206 8.01 -9.41 -3.69
C TRP A 206 6.90 -9.30 -4.72
N PHE A 207 7.25 -9.01 -5.96
CA PHE A 207 6.33 -8.79 -7.07
C PHE A 207 6.31 -10.00 -7.98
N GLU A 208 5.16 -10.65 -8.15
CA GLU A 208 5.00 -11.67 -9.17
C GLU A 208 5.12 -11.05 -10.57
N THR A 209 5.71 -11.80 -11.50
CA THR A 209 5.75 -11.38 -12.88
C THR A 209 4.36 -11.37 -13.49
N VAL A 210 3.94 -10.26 -14.10
CA VAL A 210 2.67 -10.15 -14.82
C VAL A 210 2.76 -10.77 -16.20
N LYS A 211 1.61 -11.15 -16.78
CA LYS A 211 1.51 -11.61 -18.16
C LYS A 211 1.01 -10.49 -19.07
N PRO A 212 1.26 -10.58 -20.40
CA PRO A 212 0.62 -9.69 -21.37
C PRO A 212 -0.89 -9.63 -21.17
N GLY A 213 -1.44 -8.42 -21.11
CA GLY A 213 -2.87 -8.19 -20.90
C GLY A 213 -3.38 -8.21 -19.46
N ASP A 214 -2.58 -8.65 -18.49
CA ASP A 214 -3.00 -8.69 -17.09
C ASP A 214 -3.25 -7.28 -16.54
N THR A 215 -4.40 -7.10 -15.90
CA THR A 215 -4.76 -5.92 -15.09
C THR A 215 -4.80 -6.25 -13.59
N THR A 216 -4.36 -7.45 -13.24
CA THR A 216 -4.23 -7.95 -11.88
C THR A 216 -2.77 -8.29 -11.61
N PHE A 217 -2.28 -7.95 -10.43
CA PHE A 217 -0.94 -8.34 -9.99
C PHE A 217 -0.95 -8.78 -8.54
N THR A 218 0.03 -9.61 -8.18
CA THR A 218 0.23 -10.07 -6.81
C THR A 218 1.52 -9.48 -6.25
N VAL A 219 1.44 -8.95 -5.04
CA VAL A 219 2.61 -8.51 -4.27
C VAL A 219 2.53 -9.06 -2.85
N TYR A 220 3.66 -9.56 -2.36
CA TYR A 220 3.81 -9.99 -0.98
C TYR A 220 4.59 -8.93 -0.20
N ALA A 221 4.31 -8.81 1.09
CA ALA A 221 4.98 -7.84 1.95
C ALA A 221 5.34 -8.42 3.31
N LEU A 222 6.55 -8.10 3.79
CA LEU A 222 6.98 -8.36 5.16
C LEU A 222 6.74 -7.10 5.99
N LEU A 223 5.92 -7.24 7.03
CA LEU A 223 5.68 -6.18 8.00
C LEU A 223 6.52 -6.44 9.25
N ASP A 224 7.13 -5.37 9.78
CA ASP A 224 7.96 -5.43 10.98
C ASP A 224 7.77 -4.20 11.87
N SER A 225 7.73 -4.44 13.19
CA SER A 225 7.65 -3.37 14.19
C SER A 225 8.07 -3.88 15.59
N PRO A 226 8.24 -3.00 16.58
CA PRO A 226 8.61 -3.41 17.95
C PRO A 226 7.69 -4.44 18.59
N SER A 227 6.41 -4.47 18.24
CA SER A 227 5.40 -5.33 18.88
C SER A 227 4.97 -6.52 18.05
N ILE A 228 5.11 -6.45 16.71
CA ILE A 228 4.49 -7.43 15.82
C ILE A 228 5.20 -7.51 14.48
N THR A 229 5.20 -8.69 13.89
CA THR A 229 5.60 -8.93 12.51
C THR A 229 4.43 -9.50 11.72
N GLY A 230 4.51 -9.44 10.39
CA GLY A 230 3.45 -9.98 9.56
C GLY A 230 3.91 -10.35 8.15
N ALA A 231 3.33 -11.43 7.64
CA ALA A 231 3.40 -11.82 6.24
C ALA A 231 2.09 -11.43 5.56
N TYR A 232 2.18 -10.63 4.51
CA TYR A 232 1.04 -10.14 3.74
C TYR A 232 1.10 -10.63 2.31
N LYS A 233 -0.07 -10.92 1.75
CA LYS A 233 -0.28 -11.16 0.33
C LYS A 233 -1.40 -10.24 -0.13
N PHE A 234 -1.13 -9.45 -1.16
CA PHE A 234 -2.09 -8.60 -1.84
C PHE A 234 -2.30 -9.12 -3.25
N VAL A 235 -3.53 -9.46 -3.62
CA VAL A 235 -3.93 -9.65 -5.01
C VAL A 235 -4.72 -8.42 -5.41
N ILE A 236 -4.19 -7.63 -6.34
CA ILE A 236 -4.67 -6.30 -6.65
C ILE A 236 -5.26 -6.30 -8.06
N HIS A 237 -6.56 -6.08 -8.14
CA HIS A 237 -7.34 -6.04 -9.38
C HIS A 237 -7.57 -4.57 -9.75
N CYS A 238 -6.94 -4.14 -10.84
CA CYS A 238 -7.03 -2.77 -11.34
C CYS A 238 -8.18 -2.67 -12.36
N GLU A 239 -9.40 -2.54 -11.85
CA GLU A 239 -10.60 -2.32 -12.66
C GLU A 239 -10.63 -0.91 -13.26
N LYS A 240 -11.63 -0.61 -14.08
CA LYS A 240 -11.76 0.73 -14.68
C LYS A 240 -12.12 1.80 -13.65
N SER A 241 -13.11 1.52 -12.81
CA SER A 241 -13.71 2.50 -11.89
C SER A 241 -13.41 2.20 -10.42
N GLN A 242 -12.58 1.19 -10.15
CA GLN A 242 -12.24 0.78 -8.79
C GLN A 242 -10.96 -0.05 -8.77
N VAL A 243 -10.31 -0.10 -7.62
CA VAL A 243 -9.25 -1.07 -7.33
C VAL A 243 -9.75 -1.98 -6.22
N ILE A 244 -9.68 -3.29 -6.44
CA ILE A 244 -10.02 -4.30 -5.44
C ILE A 244 -8.73 -4.95 -4.96
N MET A 245 -8.52 -5.01 -3.66
CA MET A 245 -7.37 -5.66 -3.05
C MET A 245 -7.84 -6.82 -2.17
N ASP A 246 -7.61 -8.05 -2.61
CA ASP A 246 -7.74 -9.21 -1.74
C ASP A 246 -6.49 -9.30 -0.86
N VAL A 247 -6.67 -9.14 0.46
CA VAL A 247 -5.56 -9.10 1.43
C VAL A 247 -5.63 -10.30 2.34
N GLU A 248 -4.58 -11.10 2.34
CA GLU A 248 -4.34 -12.17 3.29
C GLU A 248 -3.14 -11.82 4.15
N ASN A 249 -3.24 -12.00 5.48
CA ASN A 249 -2.11 -11.76 6.37
C ASN A 249 -2.01 -12.80 7.48
N HIS A 250 -0.77 -13.02 7.93
CA HIS A 250 -0.41 -13.84 9.08
C HIS A 250 0.45 -12.99 10.01
N LEU A 251 -0.04 -12.76 11.22
CA LEU A 251 0.56 -11.85 12.19
C LEU A 251 1.16 -12.63 13.36
N TYR A 252 2.34 -12.20 13.82
CA TYR A 252 3.09 -12.85 14.90
C TYR A 252 3.52 -11.79 15.92
N ALA A 253 2.95 -11.83 17.11
CA ALA A 253 3.20 -10.84 18.14
C ALA A 253 4.52 -11.11 18.89
N ARG A 254 5.41 -10.11 18.96
CA ARG A 254 6.61 -10.15 19.80
C ARG A 254 6.31 -9.94 21.27
N LYS A 255 5.30 -9.16 21.56
CA LYS A 255 4.85 -8.81 22.91
C LYS A 255 3.34 -8.63 22.95
N ASP A 256 2.78 -8.54 24.13
CA ASP A 256 1.36 -8.24 24.33
C ASP A 256 1.02 -6.88 23.72
N ILE A 257 -0.10 -6.81 22.99
CA ILE A 257 -0.63 -5.61 22.36
C ILE A 257 -1.97 -5.29 22.99
N LYS A 258 -2.13 -4.06 23.50
CA LYS A 258 -3.38 -3.61 24.14
C LYS A 258 -4.48 -3.42 23.10
N GLN A 259 -4.16 -2.77 21.98
CA GLN A 259 -5.10 -2.49 20.92
C GLN A 259 -4.49 -2.80 19.56
N LEU A 260 -5.04 -3.84 18.90
CA LEU A 260 -4.68 -4.19 17.54
C LEU A 260 -5.80 -3.73 16.61
N GLY A 261 -5.48 -2.84 15.67
CA GLY A 261 -6.39 -2.38 14.65
C GLY A 261 -6.15 -3.12 13.32
N ILE A 262 -7.18 -3.86 12.89
CA ILE A 262 -7.18 -4.61 11.62
C ILE A 262 -7.85 -3.75 10.54
N ALA A 263 -7.32 -3.82 9.31
CA ALA A 263 -7.79 -3.05 8.15
C ALA A 263 -7.96 -1.55 8.47
N PRO A 264 -6.92 -0.89 9.01
CA PRO A 264 -7.04 0.50 9.37
C PRO A 264 -7.10 1.40 8.14
N MET A 265 -7.92 2.43 8.26
CA MET A 265 -8.09 3.51 7.29
C MET A 265 -7.74 4.84 7.95
N THR A 266 -7.12 5.72 7.20
CA THR A 266 -6.76 7.07 7.64
C THR A 266 -7.25 8.07 6.61
N SER A 267 -7.95 9.10 7.05
CA SER A 267 -8.59 10.10 6.20
C SER A 267 -8.51 11.49 6.81
N MET A 268 -8.97 12.49 6.06
CA MET A 268 -9.04 13.88 6.51
C MET A 268 -10.48 14.39 6.43
N PHE A 269 -10.90 15.06 7.49
CA PHE A 269 -12.15 15.85 7.55
C PHE A 269 -11.87 17.16 8.28
N SER A 270 -11.75 18.25 7.54
CA SER A 270 -11.59 19.60 8.10
C SER A 270 -12.94 20.24 8.35
N CYS A 271 -13.79 20.31 7.33
CA CYS A 271 -15.16 20.79 7.46
C CYS A 271 -16.09 20.19 6.38
N GLY A 272 -17.39 20.24 6.66
CA GLY A 272 -18.44 19.75 5.78
C GLY A 272 -19.80 20.33 6.14
N ASN A 273 -20.88 19.84 5.54
CA ASN A 273 -22.24 20.37 5.77
C ASN A 273 -22.70 20.27 7.23
N ASN A 274 -22.21 19.28 7.97
CA ASN A 274 -22.56 19.02 9.37
C ASN A 274 -21.64 19.71 10.39
N GLU A 275 -20.45 20.16 9.95
CA GLU A 275 -19.45 20.81 10.80
C GLU A 275 -18.73 21.89 10.00
N ARG A 276 -19.07 23.14 10.25
CA ARG A 276 -18.60 24.28 9.46
C ARG A 276 -17.60 25.18 10.19
N ARG A 277 -17.25 24.84 11.43
CA ARG A 277 -16.38 25.67 12.28
C ARG A 277 -15.04 26.01 11.65
N MET A 278 -14.49 25.05 10.87
CA MET A 278 -13.19 25.21 10.20
C MET A 278 -13.31 25.41 8.69
N CYS A 279 -14.52 25.66 8.18
CA CYS A 279 -14.72 25.95 6.77
C CYS A 279 -14.11 27.30 6.39
N ASP A 280 -13.34 27.30 5.30
CA ASP A 280 -12.98 28.49 4.59
C ASP A 280 -14.25 29.08 3.91
N THR A 281 -14.27 30.39 3.71
CA THR A 281 -15.38 31.05 3.00
C THR A 281 -15.39 30.74 1.51
N ILE A 282 -14.23 30.36 0.95
CA ILE A 282 -14.06 30.04 -0.48
C ILE A 282 -14.43 28.58 -0.72
N HIS A 283 -14.00 27.67 0.17
CA HIS A 283 -14.24 26.24 0.04
C HIS A 283 -15.33 25.80 1.02
N PRO A 284 -16.56 25.52 0.53
CA PRO A 284 -17.68 25.16 1.41
C PRO A 284 -17.47 23.86 2.19
N GLN A 285 -16.73 22.91 1.62
CA GLN A 285 -16.37 21.64 2.25
C GLN A 285 -14.92 21.27 1.93
N ILE A 286 -14.24 20.66 2.91
CA ILE A 286 -12.84 20.20 2.79
C ILE A 286 -12.74 18.86 3.52
N HIS A 287 -12.79 17.75 2.78
CA HIS A 287 -12.66 16.41 3.37
C HIS A 287 -12.36 15.34 2.30
N ASP A 288 -11.61 14.33 2.68
CA ASP A 288 -11.36 13.13 1.86
C ASP A 288 -12.49 12.11 1.99
N SER A 289 -13.14 12.11 3.15
CA SER A 289 -14.32 11.29 3.44
C SER A 289 -15.30 12.09 4.26
N ASP A 290 -16.60 11.91 4.03
CA ASP A 290 -17.64 12.60 4.77
C ASP A 290 -18.40 11.69 5.74
N ARG A 291 -18.28 10.36 5.61
CA ARG A 291 -19.03 9.40 6.42
C ARG A 291 -18.25 8.14 6.75
N LEU A 292 -18.52 7.58 7.94
CA LEU A 292 -18.31 6.18 8.26
C LEU A 292 -19.59 5.40 7.95
N SER A 293 -19.49 4.37 7.12
CA SER A 293 -20.59 3.43 6.87
C SER A 293 -20.22 2.05 7.41
N MET A 294 -21.19 1.35 8.00
CA MET A 294 -21.02 0.05 8.62
C MET A 294 -22.18 -0.87 8.24
N TRP A 295 -21.86 -2.02 7.68
CA TRP A 295 -22.79 -3.12 7.46
C TRP A 295 -22.56 -4.17 8.53
N ARG A 296 -23.43 -4.18 9.52
CA ARG A 296 -23.28 -5.00 10.73
C ARG A 296 -23.56 -6.48 10.49
N GLY A 297 -23.05 -7.32 11.36
CA GLY A 297 -23.26 -8.77 11.32
C GLY A 297 -24.73 -9.19 11.35
N ASN A 298 -25.58 -8.43 12.06
CA ASN A 298 -27.05 -8.63 12.13
C ASN A 298 -27.80 -8.15 10.87
N GLY A 299 -27.12 -7.50 9.92
CA GLY A 299 -27.71 -6.95 8.68
C GLY A 299 -28.10 -5.48 8.75
N GLU A 300 -27.99 -4.83 9.89
CA GLU A 300 -28.23 -3.40 10.03
C GLU A 300 -27.17 -2.58 9.32
N TRP A 301 -27.59 -1.46 8.70
CA TRP A 301 -26.70 -0.45 8.15
C TRP A 301 -26.68 0.79 9.02
N ILE A 302 -25.48 1.25 9.36
CA ILE A 302 -25.26 2.51 10.06
C ILE A 302 -24.44 3.40 9.16
N CYS A 303 -24.88 4.64 8.99
CA CYS A 303 -24.15 5.68 8.27
C CYS A 303 -24.03 6.90 9.18
N ARG A 304 -22.80 7.21 9.59
CA ARG A 304 -22.49 8.29 10.53
C ARG A 304 -21.64 9.35 9.84
N PRO A 305 -22.08 10.64 9.84
CA PRO A 305 -21.24 11.74 9.38
C PRO A 305 -19.95 11.84 10.19
N LEU A 306 -18.85 12.17 9.53
CA LEU A 306 -17.59 12.51 10.20
C LEU A 306 -17.63 13.94 10.74
N ASN A 307 -16.79 14.20 11.73
CA ASN A 307 -16.68 15.50 12.37
C ASN A 307 -15.20 15.90 12.53
N ASN A 308 -14.99 17.21 12.67
CA ASN A 308 -13.77 17.79 13.20
C ASN A 308 -14.07 18.32 14.61
N PRO A 309 -13.90 17.50 15.66
CA PRO A 309 -14.32 17.86 17.01
C PRO A 309 -13.37 18.87 17.66
N GLN A 310 -13.81 19.53 18.73
CA GLN A 310 -12.95 20.42 19.52
C GLN A 310 -11.95 19.68 20.42
N LYS A 311 -12.23 18.41 20.71
CA LYS A 311 -11.39 17.51 21.51
C LYS A 311 -11.36 16.15 20.84
N LEU A 312 -10.25 15.46 21.01
CA LEU A 312 -10.09 14.09 20.53
C LEU A 312 -11.28 13.23 20.97
N GLN A 313 -11.92 12.57 20.01
CA GLN A 313 -13.04 11.65 20.22
C GLN A 313 -12.69 10.27 19.70
N PHE A 314 -13.11 9.26 20.44
CA PHE A 314 -13.10 7.87 20.02
C PHE A 314 -14.49 7.28 20.18
N ASN A 315 -15.05 6.81 19.08
CA ASN A 315 -16.37 6.17 19.05
C ASN A 315 -16.18 4.69 18.72
N ALA A 316 -16.78 3.84 19.55
CA ALA A 316 -16.66 2.39 19.48
C ALA A 316 -18.01 1.75 19.14
N TYR A 317 -18.08 1.06 18.01
CA TYR A 317 -19.29 0.36 17.54
C TYR A 317 -19.06 -1.15 17.66
N THR A 318 -19.56 -1.75 18.73
CA THR A 318 -19.43 -3.20 18.96
C THR A 318 -20.24 -4.00 17.95
N ASP A 319 -19.67 -5.07 17.45
CA ASP A 319 -20.33 -5.96 16.49
C ASP A 319 -19.81 -7.40 16.62
N ASN A 320 -20.49 -8.31 15.94
CA ASN A 320 -20.08 -9.71 15.83
C ASN A 320 -20.17 -10.13 14.36
N ASN A 321 -19.02 -10.44 13.77
CA ASN A 321 -18.89 -10.75 12.36
C ASN A 321 -19.43 -9.61 11.47
N PRO A 322 -18.81 -8.41 11.48
CA PRO A 322 -19.21 -7.33 10.59
C PRO A 322 -19.16 -7.81 9.13
N LYS A 323 -20.11 -7.37 8.31
CA LYS A 323 -20.14 -7.69 6.89
C LYS A 323 -19.32 -6.71 6.06
N GLY A 324 -19.16 -5.49 6.56
CA GLY A 324 -18.29 -4.49 5.96
C GLY A 324 -18.31 -3.16 6.73
N PHE A 325 -17.29 -2.33 6.48
CA PHE A 325 -17.22 -0.97 6.96
C PHE A 325 -16.28 -0.14 6.10
N GLY A 326 -16.47 1.17 6.10
CA GLY A 326 -15.62 2.02 5.27
C GLY A 326 -15.80 3.49 5.50
N LEU A 327 -14.80 4.25 5.09
CA LEU A 327 -14.83 5.71 5.02
C LEU A 327 -15.20 6.11 3.59
N LEU A 328 -16.30 6.83 3.46
CA LEU A 328 -16.91 7.13 2.17
C LEU A 328 -16.88 8.62 1.90
N GLN A 329 -16.62 8.98 0.64
CA GLN A 329 -16.81 10.31 0.08
C GLN A 329 -18.06 10.24 -0.78
N LEU A 330 -19.22 10.62 -0.23
CA LEU A 330 -20.52 10.49 -0.90
C LEU A 330 -20.89 11.71 -1.72
N ASP A 331 -20.54 12.90 -1.25
CA ASP A 331 -20.80 14.14 -1.97
C ASP A 331 -19.83 14.25 -3.15
N ARG A 332 -20.38 14.28 -4.37
CA ARG A 332 -19.62 14.31 -5.63
C ARG A 332 -19.84 15.58 -6.44
N ASP A 333 -20.62 16.53 -5.92
CA ASP A 333 -20.87 17.79 -6.61
C ASP A 333 -19.70 18.75 -6.41
N PHE A 334 -19.06 19.15 -7.51
CA PHE A 334 -17.95 20.10 -7.48
C PHE A 334 -18.34 21.42 -6.81
N SER A 335 -19.58 21.89 -7.01
CA SER A 335 -20.05 23.18 -6.45
C SER A 335 -20.04 23.20 -4.92
N HIS A 336 -20.07 22.02 -4.27
CA HIS A 336 -20.00 21.91 -2.81
C HIS A 336 -18.58 22.00 -2.26
N TYR A 337 -17.54 21.92 -3.10
CA TYR A 337 -16.13 22.03 -2.70
C TYR A 337 -15.46 23.27 -3.31
N GLN A 338 -15.72 23.55 -4.57
CA GLN A 338 -15.16 24.67 -5.34
C GLN A 338 -13.62 24.69 -5.32
N ASP A 339 -12.99 23.51 -5.28
CA ASP A 339 -11.55 23.36 -5.19
C ASP A 339 -10.98 22.64 -6.40
N ILE A 340 -10.25 23.39 -7.23
CA ILE A 340 -9.57 22.89 -8.44
C ILE A 340 -8.15 22.36 -8.14
N MET A 341 -7.64 22.51 -6.94
CA MET A 341 -6.35 21.98 -6.53
C MET A 341 -6.49 20.63 -5.86
N GLY A 342 -7.40 20.51 -4.90
CA GLY A 342 -7.64 19.31 -4.11
C GLY A 342 -8.57 18.30 -4.76
N TRP A 343 -9.49 18.75 -5.64
CA TRP A 343 -10.48 17.90 -6.33
C TRP A 343 -11.19 16.92 -5.40
N TYR A 344 -11.60 17.38 -4.23
CA TYR A 344 -12.20 16.54 -3.18
C TYR A 344 -13.42 15.75 -3.65
N ASN A 345 -14.23 16.31 -4.55
CA ASN A 345 -15.38 15.63 -5.16
C ASN A 345 -15.00 14.37 -5.96
N LYS A 346 -13.74 14.21 -6.34
CA LYS A 346 -13.23 13.05 -7.12
C LYS A 346 -12.48 12.05 -6.27
N ARG A 347 -12.21 12.33 -4.98
CA ARG A 347 -11.41 11.46 -4.12
C ARG A 347 -12.17 10.16 -3.83
N PRO A 348 -11.47 8.99 -3.80
CA PRO A 348 -12.14 7.69 -3.68
C PRO A 348 -12.68 7.44 -2.28
N SER A 349 -13.66 6.56 -2.18
CA SER A 349 -14.08 5.91 -0.94
C SER A 349 -13.25 4.64 -0.71
N LEU A 350 -13.13 4.19 0.55
CA LEU A 350 -12.55 2.90 0.89
C LEU A 350 -13.55 2.07 1.66
N TRP A 351 -13.76 0.83 1.20
CA TRP A 351 -14.65 -0.14 1.82
C TRP A 351 -13.90 -1.44 2.11
N VAL A 352 -14.11 -1.99 3.30
CA VAL A 352 -13.52 -3.25 3.75
C VAL A 352 -14.61 -4.30 3.93
N GLU A 353 -14.42 -5.48 3.35
CA GLU A 353 -15.28 -6.65 3.53
C GLU A 353 -14.46 -7.82 4.09
N PRO A 354 -14.77 -8.30 5.31
CA PRO A 354 -14.17 -9.52 5.83
C PRO A 354 -14.47 -10.73 4.95
N ARG A 355 -13.44 -11.44 4.52
CA ARG A 355 -13.59 -12.72 3.79
C ARG A 355 -13.99 -13.87 4.71
N ASN A 356 -13.64 -13.75 6.00
CA ASN A 356 -13.89 -14.75 7.03
C ASN A 356 -14.71 -14.15 8.16
N LYS A 357 -15.12 -15.01 9.11
CA LYS A 357 -15.74 -14.55 10.36
C LYS A 357 -14.68 -13.92 11.26
N TRP A 358 -14.81 -12.62 11.53
CA TRP A 358 -13.89 -11.88 12.40
C TRP A 358 -14.26 -11.99 13.89
N GLY A 359 -15.43 -12.59 14.21
CA GLY A 359 -15.87 -12.77 15.60
C GLY A 359 -16.40 -11.47 16.20
N LYS A 360 -16.34 -11.41 17.54
CA LYS A 360 -16.71 -10.22 18.31
C LYS A 360 -15.59 -9.21 18.32
N GLY A 361 -15.96 -7.94 18.25
CA GLY A 361 -15.02 -6.84 18.29
C GLY A 361 -15.72 -5.50 18.15
N THR A 362 -14.96 -4.51 17.72
CA THR A 362 -15.40 -3.11 17.66
C THR A 362 -14.88 -2.44 16.42
N ILE A 363 -15.73 -1.75 15.67
CA ILE A 363 -15.30 -0.76 14.69
C ILE A 363 -15.00 0.52 15.47
N GLY A 364 -13.74 0.90 15.55
CA GLY A 364 -13.26 2.10 16.21
C GLY A 364 -13.16 3.26 15.22
N LEU A 365 -13.67 4.42 15.59
CA LEU A 365 -13.52 5.67 14.85
C LEU A 365 -12.88 6.72 15.76
N MET A 366 -11.70 7.17 15.38
CA MET A 366 -10.99 8.27 16.03
C MET A 366 -11.10 9.53 15.19
N GLU A 367 -11.52 10.63 15.83
CA GLU A 367 -11.63 11.95 15.23
C GLU A 367 -10.77 12.92 16.05
N ILE A 368 -9.73 13.46 15.40
CA ILE A 368 -8.72 14.33 16.00
C ILE A 368 -9.02 15.78 15.60
N PRO A 369 -8.97 16.75 16.51
CA PRO A 369 -9.08 18.15 16.13
C PRO A 369 -8.03 18.55 15.11
N THR A 370 -8.43 19.23 14.03
CA THR A 370 -7.51 19.80 13.05
C THR A 370 -7.90 21.24 12.70
N THR A 371 -6.90 22.04 12.35
CA THR A 371 -7.06 23.43 11.89
C THR A 371 -6.81 23.56 10.38
N GLY A 372 -6.57 22.46 9.67
CA GLY A 372 -6.27 22.49 8.24
C GLY A 372 -6.44 21.14 7.57
N GLU A 373 -6.23 21.14 6.27
CA GLU A 373 -6.43 19.99 5.38
C GLU A 373 -5.20 19.09 5.21
N THR A 374 -4.05 19.51 5.74
CA THR A 374 -2.76 18.84 5.47
C THR A 374 -2.50 17.64 6.37
N LEU A 375 -3.29 17.47 7.44
CA LEU A 375 -3.13 16.39 8.41
C LEU A 375 -4.35 15.47 8.37
N ASP A 376 -4.09 14.19 8.20
CA ASP A 376 -5.11 13.15 8.36
C ASP A 376 -5.55 13.11 9.84
N ASN A 377 -6.80 13.42 10.08
CA ASN A 377 -7.38 13.53 11.43
C ASN A 377 -8.47 12.50 11.73
N ILE A 378 -8.71 11.57 10.80
CA ILE A 378 -9.69 10.50 10.92
C ILE A 378 -8.96 9.16 10.84
N VAL A 379 -9.20 8.27 11.82
CA VAL A 379 -8.71 6.90 11.80
C VAL A 379 -9.86 5.95 12.10
N CYS A 380 -10.02 4.91 11.30
CA CYS A 380 -11.02 3.86 11.50
C CYS A 380 -10.39 2.48 11.33
N PHE A 381 -10.75 1.53 12.20
CA PHE A 381 -10.22 0.16 12.17
C PHE A 381 -11.17 -0.81 12.87
N TRP A 382 -10.98 -2.10 12.60
CA TRP A 382 -11.57 -3.17 13.39
C TRP A 382 -10.63 -3.59 14.52
N GLN A 383 -11.15 -3.63 15.75
CA GLN A 383 -10.45 -4.12 16.93
C GLN A 383 -11.11 -5.43 17.39
N PRO A 384 -10.41 -6.59 17.34
CA PRO A 384 -10.90 -7.82 17.93
C PRO A 384 -11.15 -7.67 19.45
N GLU A 385 -12.18 -8.36 19.98
CA GLU A 385 -12.49 -8.34 21.43
C GLU A 385 -11.33 -8.94 22.25
N LYS A 386 -10.67 -9.95 21.71
CA LYS A 386 -9.54 -10.61 22.38
C LYS A 386 -8.27 -9.81 22.23
N ALA A 387 -7.63 -9.50 23.34
CA ALA A 387 -6.28 -8.92 23.34
C ALA A 387 -5.28 -9.90 22.69
N VAL A 388 -4.30 -9.33 21.99
CA VAL A 388 -3.23 -10.10 21.36
C VAL A 388 -2.13 -10.35 22.39
N LYS A 389 -1.73 -11.59 22.50
CA LYS A 389 -0.64 -12.05 23.40
C LYS A 389 0.59 -12.41 22.60
N ALA A 390 1.76 -12.28 23.22
CA ALA A 390 3.02 -12.72 22.67
C ALA A 390 3.00 -14.23 22.39
N GLY A 391 3.66 -14.65 21.31
CA GLY A 391 3.78 -16.06 20.87
C GLY A 391 2.82 -16.40 19.75
#